data_279f16854a91e4184028cbf5fb0057cc
#
_entry.id   279f16854a91e4184028cbf5fb0057cc
#
_cell.length_a   1.000
_cell.length_b   1.000
_cell.length_c   1.000
_cell.angle_alpha   90.00
_cell.angle_beta   90.00
_cell.angle_gamma   90.00
#
_symmetry.space_group_name_H-M   'P 1'
#
loop_
_entity.id
_entity.type
_entity.pdbx_description
1 polymer ?
#
loop_
_entity_poly.entity_id
_entity_poly.type
_entity_poly.pdbx_seq_one_letter_code
_entity_poly.pdbx_strand_id
1 'polypeptide(L)'
;MAIDPRDGAVLAFYSNPSYDANLFVHGISSANYNELLNSRDRPLINRVTQGVYPPASTIKPHLALLGLETRTISTSTKIWDPGYYTLPNSDHRFRDHIRWGHGWVDIYTAITKSCDTFFYDMGIKLGID
;
A
#
# COMPACT_ATOMS: atom_id res chain seq x y z
N MET A 1 -9.89 -8.59 -6.78
CA MET A 1 -11.28 -8.51 -6.27
C MET A 1 -11.84 -7.12 -6.59
N ALA A 2 -13.12 -7.04 -6.97
CA ALA A 2 -13.86 -5.78 -7.09
C ALA A 2 -15.11 -5.85 -6.20
N ILE A 3 -15.34 -4.78 -5.44
CA ILE A 3 -16.45 -4.69 -4.49
C ILE A 3 -17.22 -3.40 -4.80
N ASP A 4 -18.56 -3.47 -4.80
CA ASP A 4 -19.39 -2.28 -4.82
C ASP A 4 -19.39 -1.63 -3.43
N PRO A 5 -18.89 -0.38 -3.27
CA PRO A 5 -18.82 0.26 -1.97
C PRO A 5 -20.18 0.66 -1.38
N ARG A 6 -21.26 0.61 -2.17
CA ARG A 6 -22.60 1.02 -1.74
C ARG A 6 -23.27 -0.03 -0.86
N ASP A 7 -23.03 -1.30 -1.13
CA ASP A 7 -23.69 -2.43 -0.46
C ASP A 7 -22.75 -3.58 -0.09
N GLY A 8 -21.47 -3.49 -0.50
CA GLY A 8 -20.46 -4.52 -0.26
C GLY A 8 -20.54 -5.70 -1.23
N ALA A 9 -21.34 -5.63 -2.29
CA ALA A 9 -21.47 -6.71 -3.26
C ALA A 9 -20.13 -6.99 -3.95
N VAL A 10 -19.77 -8.27 -4.02
CA VAL A 10 -18.54 -8.71 -4.69
C VAL A 10 -18.83 -8.86 -6.18
N LEU A 11 -18.34 -7.92 -6.99
CA LEU A 11 -18.52 -7.88 -8.46
C LEU A 11 -17.53 -8.78 -9.19
N ALA A 12 -16.32 -8.96 -8.65
CA ALA A 12 -15.31 -9.85 -9.20
C ALA A 12 -14.45 -10.44 -8.09
N PHE A 13 -14.20 -11.74 -8.20
CA PHE A 13 -13.35 -12.49 -7.26
C PHE A 13 -12.48 -13.46 -8.07
N TYR A 14 -11.22 -13.07 -8.32
CA TYR A 14 -10.32 -13.87 -9.16
C TYR A 14 -8.90 -13.81 -8.64
N SER A 15 -8.30 -14.99 -8.41
CA SER A 15 -6.90 -15.14 -8.03
C SER A 15 -6.11 -15.74 -9.20
N ASN A 16 -5.06 -15.06 -9.63
CA ASN A 16 -4.20 -15.47 -10.75
C ASN A 16 -2.71 -15.39 -10.34
N PRO A 17 -1.86 -16.32 -10.79
CA PRO A 17 -2.22 -17.55 -11.49
C PRO A 17 -3.01 -18.53 -10.61
N SER A 18 -3.80 -19.37 -11.26
CA SER A 18 -4.62 -20.41 -10.64
C SER A 18 -4.13 -21.79 -11.06
N TYR A 19 -4.85 -22.80 -10.69
CA TYR A 19 -4.58 -24.20 -11.04
C TYR A 19 -5.86 -24.89 -11.53
N ASP A 20 -5.71 -26.06 -12.20
CA ASP A 20 -6.85 -26.87 -12.57
C ASP A 20 -7.42 -27.60 -11.34
N ALA A 21 -8.59 -27.17 -10.88
CA ALA A 21 -9.28 -27.73 -9.73
C ALA A 21 -9.72 -29.21 -9.98
N ASN A 22 -9.85 -29.65 -11.24
CA ASN A 22 -10.18 -31.03 -11.56
C ASN A 22 -9.12 -32.02 -11.08
N LEU A 23 -7.87 -31.59 -10.91
CA LEU A 23 -6.80 -32.40 -10.34
C LEU A 23 -7.13 -32.92 -8.94
N PHE A 24 -8.04 -32.28 -8.23
CA PHE A 24 -8.42 -32.62 -6.85
C PHE A 24 -9.70 -33.46 -6.74
N VAL A 25 -10.49 -33.58 -7.81
CA VAL A 25 -11.83 -34.23 -7.78
C VAL A 25 -11.79 -35.70 -7.30
N HIS A 26 -10.78 -36.46 -7.72
CA HIS A 26 -10.60 -37.87 -7.34
C HIS A 26 -9.30 -38.11 -6.55
N GLY A 27 -8.78 -37.05 -5.93
CA GLY A 27 -7.47 -37.02 -5.29
C GLY A 27 -6.37 -36.61 -6.28
N ILE A 28 -5.48 -35.75 -5.81
CA ILE A 28 -4.33 -35.29 -6.61
C ILE A 28 -3.13 -36.24 -6.41
N SER A 29 -2.40 -36.53 -7.49
CA SER A 29 -1.14 -37.27 -7.36
C SER A 29 -0.09 -36.45 -6.59
N SER A 30 0.81 -37.16 -5.87
CA SER A 30 1.92 -36.49 -5.18
C SER A 30 2.81 -35.67 -6.13
N ALA A 31 2.97 -36.12 -7.36
CA ALA A 31 3.74 -35.40 -8.38
C ALA A 31 3.09 -34.06 -8.72
N ASN A 32 1.81 -34.06 -9.09
CA ASN A 32 1.07 -32.85 -9.43
C ASN A 32 0.95 -31.87 -8.24
N TYR A 33 0.72 -32.42 -7.04
CA TYR A 33 0.65 -31.59 -5.83
C TYR A 33 1.99 -30.91 -5.54
N ASN A 34 3.11 -31.64 -5.64
CA ASN A 34 4.44 -31.08 -5.43
C ASN A 34 4.79 -30.04 -6.49
N GLU A 35 4.36 -30.22 -7.74
CA GLU A 35 4.54 -29.22 -8.79
C GLU A 35 3.83 -27.91 -8.42
N LEU A 36 2.55 -27.98 -8.01
CA LEU A 36 1.79 -26.80 -7.59
C LEU A 36 2.39 -26.14 -6.32
N LEU A 37 2.80 -26.96 -5.34
CA LEU A 37 3.34 -26.50 -4.08
C LEU A 37 4.68 -25.77 -4.23
N ASN A 38 5.56 -26.30 -5.09
CA ASN A 38 6.90 -25.75 -5.34
C ASN A 38 6.92 -24.72 -6.47
N SER A 39 5.79 -24.48 -7.11
CA SER A 39 5.69 -23.46 -8.16
C SER A 39 6.08 -22.09 -7.63
N ARG A 40 6.97 -21.41 -8.38
CA ARG A 40 7.37 -20.02 -8.07
C ARG A 40 6.16 -19.07 -8.04
N ASP A 41 5.17 -19.36 -8.83
CA ASP A 41 3.95 -18.55 -8.95
C ASP A 41 2.93 -18.79 -7.83
N ARG A 42 3.15 -19.82 -6.98
CA ARG A 42 2.30 -20.15 -5.83
C ARG A 42 0.81 -20.18 -6.17
N PRO A 43 0.36 -21.00 -7.13
CA PRO A 43 -1.03 -20.99 -7.60
C PRO A 43 -2.05 -21.45 -6.54
N LEU A 44 -1.60 -22.18 -5.51
CA LEU A 44 -2.45 -22.62 -4.39
C LEU A 44 -2.83 -21.48 -3.43
N ILE A 45 -2.15 -20.33 -3.50
CA ILE A 45 -2.47 -19.17 -2.66
C ILE A 45 -3.62 -18.40 -3.28
N ASN A 46 -4.73 -18.29 -2.58
CA ASN A 46 -5.79 -17.36 -2.97
C ASN A 46 -5.37 -15.91 -2.63
N ARG A 47 -4.90 -15.19 -3.64
CA ARG A 47 -4.41 -13.83 -3.48
C ARG A 47 -5.47 -12.82 -3.07
N VAL A 48 -6.75 -13.14 -3.29
CA VAL A 48 -7.85 -12.26 -2.92
C VAL A 48 -8.08 -12.25 -1.41
N THR A 49 -7.94 -13.43 -0.77
CA THR A 49 -8.20 -13.60 0.67
C THR A 49 -6.94 -13.71 1.52
N GLN A 50 -5.83 -14.15 0.94
CA GLN A 50 -4.58 -14.42 1.65
C GLN A 50 -3.44 -13.50 1.22
N GLY A 51 -3.65 -12.69 0.16
CA GLY A 51 -2.64 -11.76 -0.33
C GLY A 51 -2.43 -10.61 0.66
N VAL A 52 -1.18 -10.42 1.09
CA VAL A 52 -0.76 -9.29 1.93
C VAL A 52 0.08 -8.36 1.08
N TYR A 53 -0.45 -7.19 0.80
CA TYR A 53 0.19 -6.20 -0.07
C TYR A 53 0.35 -4.87 0.66
N PRO A 54 1.45 -4.13 0.43
CA PRO A 54 1.58 -2.76 0.93
C PRO A 54 0.43 -1.89 0.38
N PRO A 55 -0.26 -1.11 1.23
CA PRO A 55 -1.36 -0.25 0.80
C PRO A 55 -0.88 0.90 -0.10
N ALA A 56 0.42 1.19 -0.09
CA ALA A 56 1.01 2.32 -0.81
C ALA A 56 0.23 3.63 -0.55
N SER A 57 0.13 4.55 -1.59
CA SER A 57 -0.53 5.85 -1.40
C SER A 57 -2.03 5.78 -1.08
N THR A 58 -2.65 4.58 -1.13
CA THR A 58 -4.07 4.44 -0.74
C THR A 58 -4.31 4.68 0.75
N ILE A 59 -3.29 4.56 1.59
CA ILE A 59 -3.37 4.84 3.03
C ILE A 59 -3.29 6.35 3.37
N LYS A 60 -2.78 7.19 2.46
CA LYS A 60 -2.50 8.60 2.74
C LYS A 60 -3.70 9.41 3.24
N PRO A 61 -4.92 9.28 2.68
CA PRO A 61 -6.10 9.97 3.23
C PRO A 61 -6.39 9.61 4.69
N HIS A 62 -6.20 8.34 5.08
CA HIS A 62 -6.39 7.89 6.46
C HIS A 62 -5.31 8.45 7.39
N LEU A 63 -4.05 8.48 6.93
CA LEU A 63 -2.96 9.12 7.68
C LEU A 63 -3.19 10.62 7.83
N ALA A 64 -3.70 11.29 6.79
CA ALA A 64 -4.04 12.70 6.85
C ALA A 64 -5.12 12.98 7.91
N LEU A 65 -6.17 12.15 7.95
CA LEU A 65 -7.21 12.25 8.98
C LEU A 65 -6.61 12.06 10.39
N LEU A 66 -5.78 11.04 10.58
CA LEU A 66 -5.09 10.81 11.84
C LEU A 66 -4.25 12.02 12.26
N GLY A 67 -3.45 12.58 11.34
CA GLY A 67 -2.63 13.76 11.62
C GLY A 67 -3.45 15.00 12.02
N LEU A 68 -4.63 15.18 11.43
CA LEU A 68 -5.56 16.26 11.79
C LEU A 68 -6.22 16.02 13.15
N GLU A 69 -6.72 14.81 13.41
CA GLU A 69 -7.38 14.43 14.67
C GLU A 69 -6.41 14.53 15.86
N THR A 70 -5.17 14.08 15.69
CA THR A 70 -4.12 14.19 16.73
C THR A 70 -3.54 15.59 16.85
N ARG A 71 -3.94 16.52 15.97
CA ARG A 71 -3.38 17.87 15.87
C ARG A 71 -1.88 17.92 15.60
N THR A 72 -1.31 16.83 15.07
CA THR A 72 0.08 16.78 14.60
C THR A 72 0.30 17.70 13.42
N ILE A 73 -0.75 17.84 12.60
CA ILE A 73 -0.85 18.81 11.51
C ILE A 73 -2.17 19.59 11.61
N SER A 74 -2.24 20.70 10.89
CA SER A 74 -3.46 21.44 10.61
C SER A 74 -3.62 21.63 9.10
N THR A 75 -4.75 22.14 8.67
CA THR A 75 -4.98 22.48 7.24
C THR A 75 -4.04 23.57 6.72
N SER A 76 -3.43 24.36 7.61
CA SER A 76 -2.45 25.40 7.27
C SER A 76 -0.99 24.93 7.38
N THR A 77 -0.76 23.71 7.87
CA THR A 77 0.59 23.15 7.97
C THR A 77 1.19 23.00 6.58
N LYS A 78 2.38 23.53 6.40
CA LYS A 78 3.16 23.44 5.14
C LYS A 78 4.54 22.90 5.43
N ILE A 79 5.04 22.04 4.55
CA ILE A 79 6.42 21.58 4.54
C ILE A 79 7.03 21.82 3.15
N TRP A 80 8.34 21.93 3.12
CA TRP A 80 9.10 21.96 1.88
C TRP A 80 9.46 20.56 1.42
N ASP A 81 9.05 20.18 0.22
CA ASP A 81 9.43 18.93 -0.42
C ASP A 81 10.51 19.17 -1.49
N PRO A 82 11.77 18.77 -1.21
CA PRO A 82 12.86 18.83 -2.18
C PRO A 82 12.96 17.58 -3.06
N GLY A 83 11.98 16.67 -3.01
CA GLY A 83 11.98 15.36 -3.67
C GLY A 83 12.51 14.20 -2.81
N TYR A 84 12.79 14.45 -1.54
CA TYR A 84 13.20 13.42 -0.58
C TYR A 84 13.06 13.90 0.85
N TYR A 85 12.99 12.94 1.76
CA TYR A 85 13.05 13.12 3.22
C TYR A 85 14.29 12.44 3.78
N THR A 86 14.90 13.03 4.81
CA THR A 86 16.01 12.42 5.55
C THR A 86 15.67 12.38 7.04
N LEU A 87 15.96 11.26 7.69
CA LEU A 87 15.87 11.16 9.14
C LEU A 87 17.04 11.88 9.82
N PRO A 88 16.85 12.41 11.03
CA PRO A 88 17.96 12.89 11.84
C PRO A 88 19.06 11.81 11.98
N ASN A 89 20.32 12.20 11.80
CA ASN A 89 21.49 11.32 11.88
C ASN A 89 21.51 10.17 10.83
N SER A 90 20.90 10.37 9.68
CA SER A 90 20.92 9.40 8.58
C SER A 90 21.18 10.10 7.26
N ASP A 91 22.07 9.52 6.45
CA ASP A 91 22.33 9.99 5.07
C ASP A 91 21.35 9.36 4.06
N HIS A 92 20.48 8.44 4.52
CA HIS A 92 19.52 7.80 3.67
C HIS A 92 18.42 8.77 3.23
N ARG A 93 18.16 8.82 1.92
CA ARG A 93 17.13 9.68 1.33
C ARG A 93 15.91 8.85 0.97
N PHE A 94 14.83 9.03 1.70
CA PHE A 94 13.52 8.51 1.37
C PHE A 94 12.92 9.37 0.26
N ARG A 95 12.92 8.88 -0.97
CA ARG A 95 12.58 9.68 -2.14
C ARG A 95 11.08 9.84 -2.31
N ASP A 96 10.69 11.04 -2.74
CA ASP A 96 9.38 11.27 -3.35
C ASP A 96 9.37 10.67 -4.78
N HIS A 97 8.19 10.42 -5.33
CA HIS A 97 8.05 9.97 -6.72
C HIS A 97 8.44 11.07 -7.73
N ILE A 98 8.41 12.33 -7.32
CA ILE A 98 8.93 13.46 -8.10
C ILE A 98 10.36 13.78 -7.64
N ARG A 99 11.31 13.59 -8.54
CA ARG A 99 12.76 13.69 -8.24
C ARG A 99 13.18 15.05 -7.67
N TRP A 100 12.56 16.13 -8.14
CA TRP A 100 12.85 17.52 -7.72
C TRP A 100 11.85 18.06 -6.69
N GLY A 101 10.92 17.21 -6.23
CA GLY A 101 9.93 17.54 -5.23
C GLY A 101 8.78 18.41 -5.74
N HIS A 102 7.90 18.77 -4.81
CA HIS A 102 6.70 19.55 -5.06
C HIS A 102 6.82 21.00 -4.55
N GLY A 103 7.95 21.37 -3.93
CA GLY A 103 8.09 22.67 -3.28
C GLY A 103 7.28 22.75 -1.97
N TRP A 104 6.61 23.87 -1.72
CA TRP A 104 5.75 24.01 -0.55
C TRP A 104 4.46 23.22 -0.70
N VAL A 105 4.23 22.31 0.24
CA VAL A 105 3.12 21.34 0.25
C VAL A 105 2.31 21.49 1.53
N ASP A 106 1.01 21.67 1.39
CA ASP A 106 0.01 21.51 2.45
C ASP A 106 -0.71 20.17 2.33
N ILE A 107 -1.63 19.85 3.24
CA ILE A 107 -2.34 18.56 3.26
C ILE A 107 -3.16 18.33 1.97
N TYR A 108 -3.76 19.37 1.39
CA TYR A 108 -4.53 19.25 0.16
C TYR A 108 -3.63 18.90 -1.03
N THR A 109 -2.52 19.61 -1.14
CA THR A 109 -1.48 19.33 -2.16
C THR A 109 -0.86 17.96 -1.96
N ALA A 110 -0.60 17.56 -0.69
CA ALA A 110 -0.02 16.27 -0.35
C ALA A 110 -0.88 15.10 -0.82
N ILE A 111 -2.20 15.18 -0.62
CA ILE A 111 -3.14 14.15 -1.09
C ILE A 111 -3.27 14.20 -2.62
N THR A 112 -3.50 15.39 -3.19
CA THR A 112 -3.75 15.56 -4.63
C THR A 112 -2.55 15.17 -5.49
N LYS A 113 -1.34 15.51 -5.03
CA LYS A 113 -0.07 15.20 -5.72
C LYS A 113 0.58 13.90 -5.23
N SER A 114 -0.02 13.26 -4.23
CA SER A 114 0.54 12.06 -3.60
C SER A 114 1.96 12.26 -3.08
N CYS A 115 2.26 13.42 -2.49
CA CYS A 115 3.59 13.77 -1.98
C CYS A 115 4.00 12.84 -0.83
N ASP A 116 5.02 12.03 -1.02
CA ASP A 116 5.52 11.10 0.00
C ASP A 116 6.23 11.86 1.13
N THR A 117 7.00 12.90 0.81
CA THR A 117 7.78 13.69 1.76
C THR A 117 6.91 14.30 2.86
N PHE A 118 5.70 14.77 2.52
CA PHE A 118 4.75 15.30 3.51
C PHE A 118 4.35 14.24 4.53
N PHE A 119 4.07 13.01 4.06
CA PHE A 119 3.65 11.92 4.94
C PHE A 119 4.80 11.29 5.73
N TYR A 120 6.04 11.33 5.23
CA TYR A 120 7.22 10.97 6.01
C TYR A 120 7.43 11.93 7.19
N ASP A 121 7.37 13.25 6.94
CA ASP A 121 7.51 14.25 7.99
C ASP A 121 6.40 14.13 9.05
N MET A 122 5.15 13.94 8.59
CA MET A 122 4.01 13.75 9.49
C MET A 122 4.14 12.45 10.30
N GLY A 123 4.57 11.33 9.68
CA GLY A 123 4.74 10.05 10.36
C GLY A 123 5.77 10.12 11.49
N ILE A 124 6.89 10.80 11.25
CA ILE A 124 7.91 11.02 12.30
C ILE A 124 7.35 11.87 13.46
N LYS A 125 6.56 12.90 13.15
CA LYS A 125 5.93 13.74 14.18
C LYS A 125 4.84 13.03 14.97
N LEU A 126 4.12 12.08 14.36
CA LEU A 126 3.13 11.24 15.03
C LEU A 126 3.80 10.30 16.05
N GLY A 127 5.05 9.93 15.83
CA GLY A 127 5.74 8.93 16.62
C GLY A 127 5.18 7.54 16.33
N ILE A 128 5.87 6.75 15.53
CA ILE A 128 5.54 5.33 15.33
C ILE A 128 6.49 4.55 16.24
N ASP A 129 5.95 4.04 17.35
CA ASP A 129 6.59 3.04 18.18
C ASP A 129 6.30 1.63 17.64
#